data_02727b5a3d4a5d50addcd82b96a04c2e
#
_entry.id   02727b5a3d4a5d50addcd82b96a04c2e
#
_cell.length_a   1.000
_cell.length_b   1.000
_cell.length_c   1.000
_cell.angle_alpha   90.00
_cell.angle_beta   90.00
_cell.angle_gamma   90.00
#
_symmetry.space_group_name_H-M   'P 1'
#
loop_
_entity.id
_entity.type
_entity.pdbx_description
1 polymer ?
#
loop_
_entity_poly.entity_id
_entity_poly.type
_entity_poly.pdbx_seq_one_letter_code
_entity_poly.pdbx_strand_id
1 'polypeptide(L)'
;MRTSTLAGLFGLLSFADAAKYGYNHVAVRQDSDIVAANFKDVDISLHSPAFLNPGSRLEGFSRGTEGPTSHEAMEVFLEEIASRNSYMTYNTANFTSEELRSFPYVHLASAGNSTCRRRSAAEKVRIWVQGAAHGNEPAGDEALLALLGKFDNDPEWAADILEKVDIVILPRYNPDGVYYFQRALATNFDPNRDHIKQNRQQTRNIKALLAEYNPHVIIDMHEYGATTQYGRYYHGSDGLFSAAKNLNINESIRSLSEEVFAKNIGNDMEDAGLRWEPYVTGPSSLDLDFAISFTEAGTDAKIGRNAMGLTQSVTFLIEMRGIFLADQEFQRRTAAGLTMAGSIIQTAADNADKVYETVEGGRAAFISGSDDIILTDSTTTENREFTMVDHTTGEIVQVPIKFISNTPARANLTRSRPEAYLIPVAWADLAARLVDAGLEVETLSEPWSGTVEALRIESSQFESSYYEGAVRATVTTSTSERELTLPAGSFRVSTRQKNAALAFVALEPENIDSYVSFNVVPVERGDEYPIFRVVS
;
A
#
# COMPACT_ATOMS: atom_id res chain seq x y z
N MET A 1 8.98 -70.12 40.49
CA MET A 1 9.82 -69.17 39.80
C MET A 1 9.06 -68.66 38.58
N ARG A 2 8.48 -67.49 38.64
CA ARG A 2 7.86 -66.82 37.47
C ARG A 2 8.71 -65.57 37.19
N THR A 3 9.36 -65.57 36.08
CA THR A 3 10.12 -64.44 35.55
C THR A 3 9.13 -63.53 34.78
N SER A 4 8.89 -62.36 35.29
CA SER A 4 8.17 -61.27 34.65
C SER A 4 9.13 -60.41 33.85
N THR A 5 8.95 -60.46 32.54
CA THR A 5 9.66 -59.56 31.58
C THR A 5 8.95 -58.20 31.55
N LEU A 6 9.62 -57.17 32.01
CA LEU A 6 9.19 -55.78 31.83
C LEU A 6 9.55 -55.39 30.38
N ALA A 7 8.54 -55.19 29.56
CA ALA A 7 8.69 -54.54 28.26
C ALA A 7 8.62 -53.01 28.48
N GLY A 8 9.74 -52.35 28.32
CA GLY A 8 9.81 -50.90 28.35
C GLY A 8 9.13 -50.31 27.10
N LEU A 9 8.06 -49.57 27.28
CA LEU A 9 7.45 -48.72 26.27
C LEU A 9 8.29 -47.46 26.13
N PHE A 10 9.18 -47.41 25.13
CA PHE A 10 9.76 -46.17 24.68
C PHE A 10 8.66 -45.41 23.91
N GLY A 11 7.99 -44.49 24.58
CA GLY A 11 7.15 -43.50 23.93
C GLY A 11 8.02 -42.58 23.09
N LEU A 12 7.93 -42.63 21.78
CA LEU A 12 8.36 -41.59 20.89
C LEU A 12 7.55 -40.33 21.23
N LEU A 13 8.12 -39.45 22.03
CA LEU A 13 7.67 -38.07 22.12
C LEU A 13 7.98 -37.44 20.76
N SER A 14 7.02 -37.46 19.86
CA SER A 14 6.98 -36.53 18.75
C SER A 14 6.80 -35.15 19.40
N PHE A 15 7.85 -34.35 19.42
CA PHE A 15 7.72 -32.93 19.61
C PHE A 15 6.88 -32.43 18.42
N ALA A 16 5.57 -32.31 18.61
CA ALA A 16 4.78 -31.48 17.76
C ALA A 16 5.35 -30.07 17.98
N ASP A 17 5.97 -29.49 16.96
CA ASP A 17 6.25 -28.07 16.96
C ASP A 17 4.93 -27.37 17.29
N ALA A 18 4.86 -26.74 18.44
CA ALA A 18 3.70 -25.94 18.81
C ALA A 18 3.60 -24.84 17.75
N ALA A 19 2.46 -24.79 17.07
CA ALA A 19 2.19 -23.74 16.11
C ALA A 19 2.44 -22.39 16.79
N LYS A 20 3.26 -21.54 16.19
CA LYS A 20 3.53 -20.19 16.70
C LYS A 20 2.20 -19.42 16.73
N TYR A 21 1.98 -18.63 17.78
CA TYR A 21 0.85 -17.71 17.84
C TYR A 21 0.88 -16.77 16.63
N GLY A 22 -0.25 -16.55 16.00
CA GLY A 22 -0.33 -15.73 14.78
C GLY A 22 0.22 -16.40 13.50
N TYR A 23 0.70 -17.65 13.59
CA TYR A 23 1.23 -18.36 12.43
C TYR A 23 0.12 -18.73 11.45
N ASN A 24 -0.02 -17.92 10.41
CA ASN A 24 -1.05 -18.04 9.38
C ASN A 24 -0.45 -17.78 7.99
N HIS A 25 0.63 -18.47 7.65
CA HIS A 25 1.33 -18.29 6.40
C HIS A 25 0.66 -19.04 5.24
N VAL A 26 0.88 -18.55 4.04
CA VAL A 26 0.45 -19.21 2.81
C VAL A 26 1.41 -20.35 2.47
N ALA A 27 0.86 -21.50 2.07
CA ALA A 27 1.66 -22.66 1.68
C ALA A 27 2.55 -22.33 0.48
N VAL A 28 3.83 -22.74 0.56
CA VAL A 28 4.80 -22.60 -0.54
C VAL A 28 4.33 -23.44 -1.74
N ARG A 29 4.34 -22.83 -2.92
CA ARG A 29 4.02 -23.43 -4.22
C ARG A 29 5.01 -22.90 -5.23
N GLN A 30 6.11 -23.61 -5.38
CA GLN A 30 7.17 -23.20 -6.30
C GLN A 30 6.78 -23.47 -7.76
N ASP A 31 7.36 -22.69 -8.66
CA ASP A 31 7.30 -22.97 -10.09
C ASP A 31 7.99 -24.29 -10.42
N SER A 32 7.49 -24.96 -11.45
CA SER A 32 8.22 -26.09 -12.06
C SER A 32 9.48 -25.60 -12.76
N ASP A 33 10.46 -26.48 -12.96
CA ASP A 33 11.75 -26.13 -13.61
C ASP A 33 11.57 -25.46 -14.98
N ILE A 34 10.54 -25.87 -15.75
CA ILE A 34 10.26 -25.30 -17.07
C ILE A 34 9.73 -23.86 -17.00
N VAL A 35 8.94 -23.55 -15.98
CA VAL A 35 8.45 -22.18 -15.74
C VAL A 35 9.57 -21.32 -15.17
N ALA A 36 10.26 -21.82 -14.13
CA ALA A 36 11.38 -21.15 -13.47
C ALA A 36 12.52 -20.79 -14.43
N ALA A 37 12.69 -21.55 -15.51
CA ALA A 37 13.68 -21.26 -16.55
C ALA A 37 13.52 -19.87 -17.21
N ASN A 38 12.33 -19.26 -17.11
CA ASN A 38 12.05 -17.92 -17.62
C ASN A 38 12.38 -16.78 -16.64
N PHE A 39 12.67 -17.13 -15.39
CA PHE A 39 12.84 -16.18 -14.28
C PHE A 39 14.21 -16.30 -13.62
N LYS A 40 15.25 -16.63 -14.43
CA LYS A 40 16.64 -16.69 -13.97
C LYS A 40 17.09 -15.33 -13.46
N ASP A 41 18.11 -15.36 -12.60
CA ASP A 41 18.78 -14.18 -12.10
C ASP A 41 19.19 -13.23 -13.22
N VAL A 42 19.14 -11.95 -12.92
CA VAL A 42 19.54 -10.85 -13.83
C VAL A 42 20.84 -10.23 -13.37
N ASP A 43 21.56 -9.57 -14.29
CA ASP A 43 22.82 -8.88 -14.00
C ASP A 43 22.59 -7.53 -13.33
N ILE A 44 21.94 -7.57 -12.14
CA ILE A 44 21.69 -6.41 -11.28
C ILE A 44 22.29 -6.72 -9.92
N SER A 45 23.22 -5.89 -9.47
CA SER A 45 23.85 -6.03 -8.16
C SER A 45 22.90 -5.64 -7.03
N LEU A 46 22.71 -6.54 -6.07
CA LEU A 46 21.85 -6.35 -4.91
C LEU A 46 22.71 -6.22 -3.64
N HIS A 47 22.81 -5.01 -3.11
CA HIS A 47 23.62 -4.69 -1.95
C HIS A 47 22.80 -4.71 -0.66
N SER A 48 22.10 -5.82 -0.39
CA SER A 48 21.32 -6.02 0.83
C SER A 48 21.84 -7.22 1.63
N PRO A 49 21.50 -7.33 2.92
CA PRO A 49 22.05 -8.39 3.77
C PRO A 49 21.79 -9.80 3.25
N ALA A 50 20.62 -10.09 2.68
CA ALA A 50 20.29 -11.41 2.17
C ALA A 50 21.23 -11.87 1.05
N PHE A 51 21.77 -10.95 0.25
CA PHE A 51 22.68 -11.26 -0.86
C PHE A 51 24.15 -11.12 -0.47
N LEU A 52 24.47 -10.24 0.48
CA LEU A 52 25.85 -10.02 0.94
C LEU A 52 26.25 -10.96 2.08
N ASN A 53 25.31 -11.34 2.95
CA ASN A 53 25.54 -12.16 4.13
C ASN A 53 24.44 -13.23 4.31
N PRO A 54 24.64 -14.46 3.82
CA PRO A 54 23.66 -15.54 3.96
C PRO A 54 23.22 -15.86 5.40
N GLY A 55 24.01 -15.49 6.42
CA GLY A 55 23.66 -15.64 7.84
C GLY A 55 22.58 -14.67 8.33
N SER A 56 22.24 -13.64 7.56
CA SER A 56 21.22 -12.63 7.91
C SER A 56 19.78 -13.04 7.57
N ARG A 57 19.58 -14.21 6.93
CA ARG A 57 18.29 -14.68 6.44
C ARG A 57 17.37 -15.12 7.56
N LEU A 58 16.06 -15.03 7.31
CA LEU A 58 15.05 -15.59 8.20
C LEU A 58 15.21 -17.10 8.37
N GLU A 59 15.04 -17.57 9.60
CA GLU A 59 15.00 -19.00 9.90
C GLU A 59 13.80 -19.66 9.19
N GLY A 60 14.00 -20.85 8.64
CA GLY A 60 12.98 -21.64 7.98
C GLY A 60 12.98 -21.58 6.45
N PHE A 61 13.80 -20.72 5.84
CA PHE A 61 14.08 -20.80 4.41
C PHE A 61 15.10 -21.89 4.09
N SER A 62 15.08 -22.41 2.86
CA SER A 62 15.95 -23.52 2.45
C SER A 62 17.42 -23.18 2.64
N ARG A 63 18.19 -24.15 3.12
CA ARG A 63 19.63 -23.96 3.30
C ARG A 63 20.33 -23.83 1.95
N GLY A 64 21.15 -22.78 1.82
CA GLY A 64 21.95 -22.52 0.62
C GLY A 64 21.20 -21.78 -0.49
N THR A 65 19.94 -21.42 -0.28
CA THR A 65 19.16 -20.53 -1.15
C THR A 65 19.10 -19.13 -0.57
N GLU A 66 18.87 -18.15 -1.42
CA GLU A 66 18.64 -16.77 -1.03
C GLU A 66 17.25 -16.66 -0.38
N GLY A 67 17.17 -15.95 0.72
CA GLY A 67 15.93 -15.72 1.47
C GLY A 67 15.95 -14.33 2.09
N PRO A 68 14.81 -13.85 2.60
CA PRO A 68 14.71 -12.48 3.13
C PRO A 68 15.56 -12.27 4.37
N THR A 69 16.02 -11.05 4.55
CA THR A 69 16.78 -10.59 5.70
C THR A 69 15.94 -10.70 6.99
N SER A 70 16.53 -11.20 8.09
CA SER A 70 15.88 -11.19 9.40
C SER A 70 15.64 -9.77 9.91
N HIS A 71 14.76 -9.60 10.92
CA HIS A 71 14.46 -8.26 11.47
C HIS A 71 15.70 -7.66 12.14
N GLU A 72 16.41 -8.45 12.92
CA GLU A 72 17.62 -8.06 13.63
C GLU A 72 18.76 -7.72 12.67
N ALA A 73 18.93 -8.52 11.60
CA ALA A 73 19.93 -8.23 10.58
C ALA A 73 19.63 -6.95 9.80
N MET A 74 18.35 -6.66 9.57
CA MET A 74 17.91 -5.40 8.95
C MET A 74 18.28 -4.22 9.85
N GLU A 75 17.98 -4.25 11.15
CA GLU A 75 18.30 -3.15 12.08
C GLU A 75 19.82 -2.87 12.08
N VAL A 76 20.64 -3.92 12.21
CA VAL A 76 22.11 -3.78 12.18
C VAL A 76 22.56 -3.16 10.85
N PHE A 77 22.04 -3.64 9.73
CA PHE A 77 22.38 -3.10 8.41
C PHE A 77 22.03 -1.60 8.29
N LEU A 78 20.82 -1.21 8.71
CA LEU A 78 20.37 0.17 8.64
C LEU A 78 21.23 1.11 9.52
N GLU A 79 21.59 0.68 10.73
CA GLU A 79 22.50 1.42 11.61
C GLU A 79 23.90 1.56 11.01
N GLU A 80 24.45 0.48 10.47
CA GLU A 80 25.78 0.45 9.86
C GLU A 80 25.88 1.40 8.66
N ILE A 81 24.94 1.31 7.70
CA ILE A 81 24.97 2.19 6.52
C ILE A 81 24.75 3.65 6.90
N ALA A 82 23.85 3.94 7.84
CA ALA A 82 23.63 5.30 8.32
C ALA A 82 24.86 5.87 9.04
N SER A 83 25.59 5.04 9.79
CA SER A 83 26.78 5.50 10.54
C SER A 83 27.93 5.96 9.64
N ARG A 84 28.04 5.43 8.41
CA ARG A 84 29.12 5.75 7.46
C ARG A 84 28.71 6.77 6.37
N ASN A 85 27.42 7.09 6.26
CA ASN A 85 26.90 8.02 5.24
C ASN A 85 26.28 9.27 5.87
N SER A 86 26.89 10.44 5.69
CA SER A 86 26.42 11.69 6.29
C SER A 86 25.05 12.19 5.77
N TYR A 87 24.55 11.59 4.70
CA TYR A 87 23.24 11.89 4.11
C TYR A 87 22.16 10.87 4.53
N MET A 88 22.49 9.88 5.36
CA MET A 88 21.56 8.91 5.92
C MET A 88 21.40 9.13 7.42
N THR A 89 20.16 9.12 7.88
CA THR A 89 19.84 9.17 9.32
C THR A 89 18.98 7.96 9.66
N TYR A 90 19.52 7.08 10.51
CA TYR A 90 18.74 5.98 11.10
C TYR A 90 17.78 6.51 12.15
N ASN A 91 16.56 6.06 12.12
CA ASN A 91 15.51 6.37 13.06
C ASN A 91 14.75 5.11 13.46
N THR A 92 14.15 5.13 14.64
CA THR A 92 13.16 4.15 15.07
C THR A 92 11.90 4.90 15.46
N ALA A 93 10.75 4.46 14.97
CA ALA A 93 9.48 5.08 15.34
C ALA A 93 9.22 4.94 16.86
N ASN A 94 8.46 5.88 17.41
CA ASN A 94 8.12 5.90 18.85
C ASN A 94 6.98 4.95 19.24
N PHE A 95 6.69 3.97 18.38
CA PHE A 95 5.68 2.93 18.58
C PHE A 95 6.24 1.57 18.13
N THR A 96 5.55 0.51 18.49
CA THR A 96 5.91 -0.87 18.15
C THR A 96 4.78 -1.55 17.39
N SER A 97 5.10 -2.72 16.81
CA SER A 97 4.11 -3.63 16.24
C SER A 97 3.20 -4.21 17.34
N GLU A 98 2.21 -5.01 16.95
CA GLU A 98 1.31 -5.70 17.88
C GLU A 98 2.05 -6.68 18.82
N GLU A 99 3.22 -7.20 18.37
CA GLU A 99 4.11 -8.06 19.17
C GLU A 99 5.41 -7.37 19.59
N LEU A 100 5.38 -6.05 19.76
CA LEU A 100 6.43 -5.22 20.32
C LEU A 100 7.73 -5.15 19.51
N ARG A 101 7.69 -5.44 18.20
CA ARG A 101 8.84 -5.22 17.31
C ARG A 101 8.95 -3.75 16.91
N SER A 102 10.17 -3.29 16.74
CA SER A 102 10.51 -1.92 16.32
C SER A 102 10.10 -1.62 14.88
N PHE A 103 10.01 -0.33 14.55
CA PHE A 103 9.87 0.19 13.19
C PHE A 103 11.07 1.05 12.83
N PRO A 104 12.21 0.44 12.44
CA PRO A 104 13.35 1.19 11.95
C PRO A 104 13.08 1.75 10.55
N TYR A 105 13.54 2.97 10.30
CA TYR A 105 13.48 3.62 8.99
C TYR A 105 14.67 4.53 8.77
N VAL A 106 14.98 4.82 7.52
CA VAL A 106 16.09 5.70 7.15
C VAL A 106 15.56 6.93 6.45
N HIS A 107 16.03 8.10 6.89
CA HIS A 107 15.82 9.37 6.19
C HIS A 107 17.10 9.71 5.41
N LEU A 108 16.95 9.90 4.10
CA LEU A 108 18.02 10.32 3.19
C LEU A 108 17.78 11.76 2.77
N ALA A 109 18.76 12.60 3.05
CA ALA A 109 18.72 14.02 2.69
C ALA A 109 20.15 14.54 2.45
N SER A 110 20.34 15.47 1.52
CA SER A 110 21.66 16.03 1.26
C SER A 110 22.26 16.67 2.51
N ALA A 111 23.52 16.38 2.79
CA ALA A 111 24.25 17.02 3.89
C ALA A 111 24.40 18.56 3.66
N GLY A 112 24.13 19.34 4.69
CA GLY A 112 23.90 20.80 4.70
C GLY A 112 24.97 21.75 4.15
N ASN A 113 25.89 21.39 3.23
CA ASN A 113 27.01 22.25 2.84
C ASN A 113 27.38 22.22 1.34
N SER A 114 26.49 22.52 0.41
CA SER A 114 26.94 22.81 -0.97
C SER A 114 26.68 24.26 -1.38
N THR A 115 27.65 24.85 -2.08
CA THR A 115 27.74 26.25 -2.49
C THR A 115 27.01 26.54 -3.82
N CYS A 116 26.36 25.57 -4.45
CA CYS A 116 25.48 25.76 -5.61
C CYS A 116 24.10 26.24 -5.19
N ARG A 117 23.39 26.94 -6.05
CA ARG A 117 22.02 27.46 -5.86
C ARG A 117 21.07 26.31 -5.50
N ARG A 118 20.97 26.01 -4.20
CA ARG A 118 20.12 24.95 -3.67
C ARG A 118 18.69 25.43 -3.59
N ARG A 119 17.76 24.55 -3.96
CA ARG A 119 16.41 24.63 -3.43
C ARG A 119 16.48 24.69 -1.91
N SER A 120 15.66 25.51 -1.31
CA SER A 120 15.47 25.42 0.14
C SER A 120 14.97 24.01 0.47
N ALA A 121 15.27 23.51 1.66
CA ALA A 121 14.74 22.21 2.09
C ALA A 121 13.19 22.13 1.98
N ALA A 122 12.52 23.30 1.97
CA ALA A 122 11.06 23.42 1.78
C ALA A 122 10.61 23.21 0.31
N GLU A 123 11.50 23.24 -0.67
CA GLU A 123 11.17 23.13 -2.10
C GLU A 123 11.58 21.80 -2.72
N LYS A 124 12.16 20.88 -1.97
CA LYS A 124 12.53 19.55 -2.45
C LYS A 124 11.31 18.64 -2.57
N VAL A 125 11.35 17.74 -3.56
CA VAL A 125 10.39 16.65 -3.64
C VAL A 125 10.64 15.68 -2.49
N ARG A 126 9.63 15.38 -1.70
CA ARG A 126 9.67 14.41 -0.61
C ARG A 126 9.10 13.10 -1.09
N ILE A 127 9.84 12.02 -0.89
CA ILE A 127 9.45 10.67 -1.30
C ILE A 127 9.33 9.77 -0.07
N TRP A 128 8.21 9.08 0.08
CA TRP A 128 8.00 8.03 1.05
C TRP A 128 8.01 6.69 0.36
N VAL A 129 8.78 5.73 0.89
CA VAL A 129 8.85 4.38 0.36
C VAL A 129 8.61 3.39 1.49
N GLN A 130 7.71 2.43 1.28
CA GLN A 130 7.42 1.38 2.24
C GLN A 130 7.33 0.01 1.58
N GLY A 131 7.65 -1.04 2.34
CA GLY A 131 7.55 -2.42 1.90
C GLY A 131 6.99 -3.33 2.98
N ALA A 132 6.78 -4.60 2.64
CA ALA A 132 6.30 -5.64 3.54
C ALA A 132 5.06 -5.27 4.36
N ALA A 133 4.06 -4.62 3.72
CA ALA A 133 2.72 -4.54 4.30
C ALA A 133 2.14 -5.95 4.51
N HIS A 134 2.49 -6.89 3.64
CA HIS A 134 2.22 -8.30 3.80
C HIS A 134 3.53 -9.05 4.06
N GLY A 135 3.61 -9.77 5.18
CA GLY A 135 4.85 -10.40 5.62
C GLY A 135 5.30 -11.62 4.81
N ASN A 136 4.43 -12.16 3.96
CA ASN A 136 4.75 -13.26 3.04
C ASN A 136 5.11 -12.77 1.62
N GLU A 137 5.42 -11.48 1.47
CA GLU A 137 5.84 -10.81 0.24
C GLU A 137 7.27 -10.26 0.40
N PRO A 138 8.29 -11.13 0.52
CA PRO A 138 9.61 -10.75 1.03
C PRO A 138 10.47 -9.95 0.04
N ALA A 139 10.17 -9.94 -1.25
CA ALA A 139 10.99 -9.17 -2.19
C ALA A 139 10.77 -7.65 -2.07
N GLY A 140 9.65 -7.22 -1.48
CA GLY A 140 9.34 -5.81 -1.31
C GLY A 140 10.29 -5.11 -0.33
N ASP A 141 10.44 -5.64 0.89
CA ASP A 141 11.36 -5.06 1.87
C ASP A 141 12.83 -5.31 1.50
N GLU A 142 13.17 -6.46 0.92
CA GLU A 142 14.53 -6.75 0.48
C GLU A 142 14.99 -5.81 -0.66
N ALA A 143 14.08 -5.46 -1.60
CA ALA A 143 14.37 -4.47 -2.63
C ALA A 143 14.64 -3.07 -2.03
N LEU A 144 13.99 -2.72 -0.92
CA LEU A 144 14.27 -1.47 -0.21
C LEU A 144 15.62 -1.50 0.52
N LEU A 145 16.01 -2.65 1.07
CA LEU A 145 17.36 -2.81 1.63
C LEU A 145 18.42 -2.74 0.52
N ALA A 146 18.16 -3.36 -0.65
CA ALA A 146 19.04 -3.25 -1.81
C ALA A 146 19.13 -1.81 -2.35
N LEU A 147 18.03 -1.05 -2.33
CA LEU A 147 18.01 0.36 -2.68
C LEU A 147 18.86 1.20 -1.72
N LEU A 148 18.76 0.97 -0.42
CA LEU A 148 19.61 1.61 0.58
C LEU A 148 21.08 1.24 0.39
N GLY A 149 21.36 -0.04 0.08
CA GLY A 149 22.71 -0.50 -0.29
C GLY A 149 23.23 0.14 -1.58
N LYS A 150 22.36 0.44 -2.56
CA LYS A 150 22.76 1.21 -3.75
C LYS A 150 23.15 2.64 -3.40
N PHE A 151 22.38 3.32 -2.55
CA PHE A 151 22.75 4.65 -2.04
C PHE A 151 24.11 4.64 -1.32
N ASP A 152 24.41 3.58 -0.57
CA ASP A 152 25.68 3.42 0.15
C ASP A 152 26.85 3.16 -0.80
N ASN A 153 26.66 2.37 -1.85
CA ASN A 153 27.73 1.93 -2.77
C ASN A 153 27.95 2.86 -3.97
N ASP A 154 27.02 3.78 -4.26
CA ASP A 154 27.09 4.74 -5.36
C ASP A 154 26.87 6.18 -4.84
N PRO A 155 27.89 6.76 -4.17
CA PRO A 155 27.75 8.07 -3.55
C PRO A 155 27.61 9.22 -4.57
N GLU A 156 28.06 9.04 -5.82
CA GLU A 156 27.87 10.05 -6.88
C GLU A 156 26.41 10.09 -7.29
N TRP A 157 25.81 8.96 -7.61
CA TRP A 157 24.38 8.86 -7.89
C TRP A 157 23.53 9.32 -6.69
N ALA A 158 23.90 8.92 -5.47
CA ALA A 158 23.22 9.36 -4.26
C ALA A 158 23.22 10.90 -4.11
N ALA A 159 24.35 11.55 -4.40
CA ALA A 159 24.46 13.00 -4.33
C ALA A 159 23.57 13.70 -5.37
N ASP A 160 23.54 13.21 -6.60
CA ASP A 160 22.71 13.76 -7.69
C ASP A 160 21.21 13.63 -7.38
N ILE A 161 20.78 12.50 -6.84
CA ILE A 161 19.40 12.27 -6.41
C ILE A 161 19.06 13.20 -5.24
N LEU A 162 19.86 13.18 -4.17
CA LEU A 162 19.57 13.89 -2.93
C LEU A 162 19.79 15.41 -3.01
N GLU A 163 20.35 15.93 -4.10
CA GLU A 163 20.31 17.35 -4.39
C GLU A 163 18.87 17.85 -4.61
N LYS A 164 17.99 17.00 -5.18
CA LYS A 164 16.66 17.35 -5.68
C LYS A 164 15.52 16.78 -4.85
N VAL A 165 15.75 15.65 -4.18
CA VAL A 165 14.73 14.95 -3.40
C VAL A 165 15.20 14.63 -1.99
N ASP A 166 14.27 14.50 -1.05
CA ASP A 166 14.48 13.91 0.27
C ASP A 166 13.62 12.64 0.35
N ILE A 167 14.15 11.57 0.95
CA ILE A 167 13.51 10.25 0.92
C ILE A 167 13.41 9.68 2.33
N VAL A 168 12.25 9.16 2.70
CA VAL A 168 12.07 8.29 3.87
C VAL A 168 11.79 6.87 3.38
N ILE A 169 12.56 5.92 3.85
CA ILE A 169 12.36 4.49 3.55
C ILE A 169 12.01 3.76 4.85
N LEU A 170 10.80 3.21 4.91
CA LEU A 170 10.31 2.28 5.92
C LEU A 170 10.32 0.86 5.30
N PRO A 171 11.39 0.07 5.47
CA PRO A 171 11.51 -1.20 4.75
C PRO A 171 10.40 -2.18 5.12
N ARG A 172 9.95 -2.15 6.38
CA ARG A 172 9.07 -3.20 6.92
C ARG A 172 7.87 -2.63 7.65
N TYR A 173 6.73 -2.56 6.94
CA TYR A 173 5.44 -2.08 7.47
C TYR A 173 4.83 -3.07 8.48
N ASN A 174 5.01 -4.38 8.29
CA ASN A 174 4.43 -5.45 9.09
C ASN A 174 5.50 -6.41 9.61
N PRO A 175 6.30 -6.02 10.62
CA PRO A 175 7.39 -6.84 11.13
C PRO A 175 6.91 -8.15 11.75
N ASP A 176 5.71 -8.21 12.33
CA ASP A 176 5.13 -9.43 12.88
C ASP A 176 4.76 -10.42 11.76
N GLY A 177 4.14 -9.91 10.68
CA GLY A 177 3.83 -10.72 9.50
C GLY A 177 5.09 -11.28 8.84
N VAL A 178 6.16 -10.50 8.74
CA VAL A 178 7.45 -10.99 8.24
C VAL A 178 8.02 -12.08 9.14
N TYR A 179 8.01 -11.88 10.46
CA TYR A 179 8.51 -12.88 11.41
C TYR A 179 7.79 -14.23 11.29
N TYR A 180 6.48 -14.22 11.06
CA TYR A 180 5.67 -15.42 10.91
C TYR A 180 5.52 -15.89 9.45
N PHE A 181 6.07 -15.14 8.50
CA PHE A 181 5.86 -15.35 7.07
C PHE A 181 4.37 -15.46 6.72
N GLN A 182 3.57 -14.50 7.22
CA GLN A 182 2.14 -14.41 6.98
C GLN A 182 1.76 -13.06 6.35
N ARG A 183 0.65 -13.06 5.61
CA ARG A 183 0.12 -11.85 4.97
C ARG A 183 -0.31 -10.80 5.99
N ALA A 184 -1.16 -11.20 6.90
CA ALA A 184 -1.83 -10.31 7.85
C ALA A 184 -0.92 -9.87 9.01
N LEU A 185 -1.38 -8.89 9.79
CA LEU A 185 -0.86 -8.53 11.11
C LEU A 185 -0.98 -9.73 12.07
N ALA A 186 -0.33 -9.67 13.24
CA ALA A 186 -0.42 -10.73 14.25
C ALA A 186 -1.88 -11.05 14.67
N THR A 187 -2.77 -10.08 14.56
CA THR A 187 -4.21 -10.19 14.86
C THR A 187 -5.08 -10.61 13.67
N ASN A 188 -4.49 -11.10 12.57
CA ASN A 188 -5.13 -11.55 11.35
C ASN A 188 -5.88 -10.48 10.53
N PHE A 189 -5.67 -9.20 10.79
CA PHE A 189 -6.15 -8.12 9.93
C PHE A 189 -5.16 -7.86 8.79
N ASP A 190 -5.68 -7.67 7.57
CA ASP A 190 -4.88 -7.22 6.45
C ASP A 190 -4.63 -5.70 6.57
N PRO A 191 -3.38 -5.25 6.81
CA PRO A 191 -3.10 -3.83 6.94
C PRO A 191 -3.39 -3.04 5.66
N ASN A 192 -3.30 -3.69 4.49
CA ASN A 192 -3.64 -3.09 3.20
C ASN A 192 -5.16 -3.14 2.90
N ARG A 193 -5.99 -3.34 3.92
CA ARG A 193 -7.45 -3.23 3.92
C ARG A 193 -7.95 -2.31 5.04
N ASP A 194 -7.02 -1.70 5.78
CA ASP A 194 -7.31 -0.93 6.99
C ASP A 194 -7.09 0.58 6.86
N HIS A 195 -6.72 1.06 5.68
CA HIS A 195 -6.31 2.46 5.48
C HIS A 195 -7.43 3.51 5.68
N ILE A 196 -8.71 3.14 5.57
CA ILE A 196 -9.84 4.05 5.85
C ILE A 196 -10.47 3.75 7.19
N LYS A 197 -10.82 2.48 7.45
CA LYS A 197 -11.46 2.11 8.72
C LYS A 197 -10.53 2.24 9.93
N GLN A 198 -9.21 2.08 9.73
CA GLN A 198 -8.16 2.28 10.75
C GLN A 198 -8.49 1.59 12.09
N ASN A 199 -8.86 0.31 12.01
CA ASN A 199 -9.20 -0.48 13.19
C ASN A 199 -7.96 -0.87 14.01
N ARG A 200 -6.78 -0.91 13.37
CA ARG A 200 -5.53 -1.31 14.02
C ARG A 200 -4.66 -0.11 14.36
N GLN A 201 -4.13 -0.09 15.59
CA GLN A 201 -3.28 1.01 16.07
C GLN A 201 -2.01 1.13 15.24
N GLN A 202 -1.44 0.00 14.77
CA GLN A 202 -0.27 -0.01 13.90
C GLN A 202 -0.54 0.78 12.60
N THR A 203 -1.68 0.55 11.95
CA THR A 203 -2.07 1.29 10.74
C THR A 203 -2.21 2.78 11.03
N ARG A 204 -2.85 3.17 12.14
CA ARG A 204 -2.98 4.58 12.58
C ARG A 204 -1.62 5.23 12.78
N ASN A 205 -0.72 4.56 13.48
CA ASN A 205 0.61 5.08 13.81
C ASN A 205 1.47 5.34 12.56
N ILE A 206 1.51 4.36 11.63
CA ILE A 206 2.28 4.51 10.38
C ILE A 206 1.66 5.60 9.51
N LYS A 207 0.33 5.67 9.46
CA LYS A 207 -0.38 6.70 8.70
C LYS A 207 -0.10 8.11 9.25
N ALA A 208 -0.05 8.28 10.57
CA ALA A 208 0.34 9.53 11.21
C ALA A 208 1.79 9.93 10.88
N LEU A 209 2.72 8.97 10.91
CA LEU A 209 4.12 9.21 10.53
C LEU A 209 4.25 9.64 9.06
N LEU A 210 3.53 9.00 8.14
CA LEU A 210 3.47 9.38 6.73
C LEU A 210 2.87 10.79 6.57
N ALA A 211 1.78 11.09 7.28
CA ALA A 211 1.13 12.40 7.22
C ALA A 211 2.04 13.53 7.73
N GLU A 212 2.82 13.30 8.78
CA GLU A 212 3.82 14.23 9.32
C GLU A 212 4.93 14.50 8.29
N TYR A 213 5.42 13.46 7.61
CA TYR A 213 6.45 13.62 6.57
C TYR A 213 5.91 14.37 5.34
N ASN A 214 4.63 14.25 5.05
CA ASN A 214 3.93 14.95 3.97
C ASN A 214 4.57 14.77 2.59
N PRO A 215 4.66 13.54 2.05
CA PRO A 215 5.37 13.27 0.80
C PRO A 215 4.64 13.81 -0.44
N HIS A 216 5.39 14.07 -1.51
CA HIS A 216 4.87 14.34 -2.85
C HIS A 216 4.72 13.07 -3.67
N VAL A 217 5.61 12.10 -3.42
CA VAL A 217 5.63 10.79 -4.11
C VAL A 217 5.65 9.68 -3.07
N ILE A 218 4.88 8.63 -3.30
CA ILE A 218 4.73 7.48 -2.38
C ILE A 218 4.88 6.19 -3.18
N ILE A 219 5.67 5.26 -2.65
CA ILE A 219 5.91 3.93 -3.23
C ILE A 219 5.51 2.89 -2.19
N ASP A 220 4.60 1.97 -2.57
CA ASP A 220 4.10 0.88 -1.74
C ASP A 220 4.44 -0.45 -2.42
N MET A 221 5.34 -1.25 -1.80
CA MET A 221 5.94 -2.42 -2.43
C MET A 221 5.32 -3.71 -1.92
N HIS A 222 4.86 -4.52 -2.87
CA HIS A 222 4.14 -5.77 -2.68
C HIS A 222 4.62 -6.87 -3.63
N GLU A 223 4.03 -8.06 -3.52
CA GLU A 223 4.17 -9.16 -4.47
C GLU A 223 2.80 -9.73 -4.84
N TYR A 224 2.64 -10.10 -6.11
CA TYR A 224 1.45 -10.82 -6.58
C TYR A 224 1.68 -12.34 -6.66
N GLY A 225 0.59 -13.10 -6.75
CA GLY A 225 0.62 -14.57 -6.75
C GLY A 225 1.22 -15.16 -8.03
N ALA A 226 2.48 -15.58 -7.96
CA ALA A 226 3.25 -16.13 -9.07
C ALA A 226 2.60 -17.36 -9.72
N THR A 227 2.14 -18.30 -8.88
CA THR A 227 1.56 -19.59 -9.31
C THR A 227 0.03 -19.59 -9.27
N THR A 228 -0.60 -18.42 -9.29
CA THR A 228 -2.04 -18.32 -9.47
C THR A 228 -2.41 -18.74 -10.89
N GLN A 229 -3.26 -19.76 -11.01
CA GLN A 229 -3.57 -20.39 -12.29
C GLN A 229 -4.80 -19.77 -12.96
N TYR A 230 -4.62 -19.42 -14.23
CA TYR A 230 -5.66 -18.89 -15.11
C TYR A 230 -5.77 -19.80 -16.34
N GLY A 231 -6.47 -20.92 -16.18
CA GLY A 231 -6.50 -21.96 -17.21
C GLY A 231 -5.14 -22.64 -17.37
N ARG A 232 -4.53 -22.49 -18.55
CA ARG A 232 -3.18 -22.99 -18.86
C ARG A 232 -2.05 -22.08 -18.40
N TYR A 233 -2.34 -20.90 -17.83
CA TYR A 233 -1.36 -19.85 -17.71
C TYR A 233 -1.17 -19.39 -16.28
N TYR A 234 0.05 -18.93 -15.98
CA TYR A 234 0.40 -18.06 -14.87
C TYR A 234 0.78 -16.68 -15.41
N HIS A 235 0.86 -15.67 -14.55
CA HIS A 235 1.45 -14.39 -14.96
C HIS A 235 2.90 -14.58 -15.42
N GLY A 236 3.23 -13.97 -16.57
CA GLY A 236 4.57 -14.06 -17.20
C GLY A 236 5.47 -12.86 -16.93
N SER A 237 4.96 -11.83 -16.24
CA SER A 237 5.70 -10.59 -15.95
C SER A 237 6.55 -10.73 -14.68
N ASP A 238 7.65 -9.98 -14.61
CA ASP A 238 8.51 -9.87 -13.42
C ASP A 238 7.95 -8.85 -12.43
N GLY A 239 7.27 -7.83 -12.94
CA GLY A 239 6.63 -6.77 -12.17
C GLY A 239 5.27 -6.36 -12.74
N LEU A 240 4.36 -6.02 -11.85
CA LEU A 240 3.10 -5.32 -12.14
C LEU A 240 3.11 -4.02 -11.34
N PHE A 241 2.55 -2.94 -11.90
CA PHE A 241 2.43 -1.70 -11.14
C PHE A 241 1.16 -0.93 -11.49
N SER A 242 0.79 -0.02 -10.61
CA SER A 242 -0.34 0.88 -10.84
C SER A 242 -0.19 2.18 -10.06
N ALA A 243 -0.45 3.29 -10.71
CA ALA A 243 -0.68 4.55 -10.02
C ALA A 243 -1.99 4.52 -9.21
N ALA A 244 -2.14 5.46 -8.26
CA ALA A 244 -3.41 5.69 -7.58
C ALA A 244 -4.46 6.23 -8.56
N LYS A 245 -5.68 5.67 -8.50
CA LYS A 245 -6.73 5.92 -9.50
C LYS A 245 -8.00 6.57 -8.95
N ASN A 246 -8.09 6.79 -7.63
CA ASN A 246 -9.28 7.40 -7.04
C ASN A 246 -9.53 8.80 -7.63
N LEU A 247 -10.76 9.04 -8.07
CA LEU A 247 -11.12 10.25 -8.81
C LEU A 247 -11.14 11.51 -7.94
N ASN A 248 -11.10 11.39 -6.62
CA ASN A 248 -10.91 12.54 -5.70
C ASN A 248 -9.44 12.98 -5.55
N ILE A 249 -8.52 12.31 -6.24
CA ILE A 249 -7.14 12.81 -6.42
C ILE A 249 -7.16 13.82 -7.57
N ASN A 250 -6.49 14.94 -7.41
CA ASN A 250 -6.43 15.98 -8.45
C ASN A 250 -5.95 15.41 -9.79
N GLU A 251 -6.63 15.78 -10.87
CA GLU A 251 -6.38 15.23 -12.21
C GLU A 251 -4.94 15.44 -12.68
N SER A 252 -4.33 16.60 -12.39
CA SER A 252 -2.94 16.87 -12.78
C SER A 252 -1.95 15.90 -12.13
N ILE A 253 -2.21 15.48 -10.89
CA ILE A 253 -1.39 14.50 -10.18
C ILE A 253 -1.57 13.11 -10.78
N ARG A 254 -2.82 12.71 -11.10
CA ARG A 254 -3.11 11.43 -11.77
C ARG A 254 -2.48 11.38 -13.16
N SER A 255 -2.59 12.46 -13.94
CA SER A 255 -1.96 12.56 -15.27
C SER A 255 -0.43 12.50 -15.17
N LEU A 256 0.19 13.21 -14.23
CA LEU A 256 1.64 13.13 -14.00
C LEU A 256 2.08 11.68 -13.69
N SER A 257 1.30 10.98 -12.86
CA SER A 257 1.59 9.59 -12.51
C SER A 257 1.57 8.67 -13.73
N GLU A 258 0.53 8.76 -14.57
CA GLU A 258 0.36 7.87 -15.74
C GLU A 258 1.26 8.26 -16.93
N GLU A 259 1.39 9.56 -17.21
CA GLU A 259 2.06 10.03 -18.43
C GLU A 259 3.58 10.12 -18.28
N VAL A 260 4.10 10.24 -17.06
CA VAL A 260 5.54 10.39 -16.82
C VAL A 260 6.07 9.17 -16.06
N PHE A 261 5.60 8.97 -14.83
CA PHE A 261 6.17 7.91 -13.96
C PHE A 261 5.90 6.50 -14.51
N ALA A 262 4.65 6.17 -14.85
CA ALA A 262 4.30 4.83 -15.31
C ALA A 262 5.05 4.47 -16.60
N LYS A 263 5.23 5.42 -17.52
CA LYS A 263 6.01 5.20 -18.75
C LYS A 263 7.49 4.94 -18.47
N ASN A 264 8.08 5.70 -17.54
CA ASN A 264 9.49 5.52 -17.21
C ASN A 264 9.72 4.18 -16.49
N ILE A 265 8.82 3.77 -15.57
CA ILE A 265 8.90 2.44 -14.94
C ILE A 265 8.91 1.35 -16.02
N GLY A 266 7.99 1.41 -17.00
CA GLY A 266 7.94 0.45 -18.09
C GLY A 266 9.23 0.40 -18.91
N ASN A 267 9.75 1.56 -19.30
CA ASN A 267 11.00 1.66 -20.06
C ASN A 267 12.19 1.08 -19.28
N ASP A 268 12.35 1.46 -18.01
CA ASP A 268 13.47 1.00 -17.19
C ASP A 268 13.39 -0.52 -16.91
N MET A 269 12.20 -1.08 -16.80
CA MET A 269 12.01 -2.53 -16.71
C MET A 269 12.45 -3.22 -18.00
N GLU A 270 12.06 -2.72 -19.16
CA GLU A 270 12.46 -3.25 -20.47
C GLU A 270 13.98 -3.16 -20.68
N ASP A 271 14.59 -2.02 -20.35
CA ASP A 271 16.03 -1.80 -20.43
C ASP A 271 16.82 -2.75 -19.50
N ALA A 272 16.24 -3.11 -18.38
CA ALA A 272 16.77 -4.11 -17.44
C ALA A 272 16.53 -5.58 -17.87
N GLY A 273 15.86 -5.82 -19.00
CA GLY A 273 15.49 -7.17 -19.46
C GLY A 273 14.41 -7.83 -18.60
N LEU A 274 13.58 -7.03 -17.95
CA LEU A 274 12.46 -7.44 -17.11
C LEU A 274 11.12 -7.19 -17.81
N ARG A 275 10.17 -8.11 -17.64
CA ARG A 275 8.83 -8.01 -18.22
C ARG A 275 7.89 -7.33 -17.24
N TRP A 276 7.01 -6.50 -17.75
CA TRP A 276 6.03 -5.80 -16.94
C TRP A 276 4.64 -5.77 -17.59
N GLU A 277 3.62 -5.57 -16.78
CA GLU A 277 2.23 -5.31 -17.16
C GLU A 277 1.57 -4.38 -16.12
N PRO A 278 0.44 -3.73 -16.43
CA PRO A 278 -0.33 -3.04 -15.41
C PRO A 278 -0.83 -4.02 -14.35
N TYR A 279 -0.92 -3.55 -13.09
CA TYR A 279 -1.45 -4.37 -12.01
C TYR A 279 -2.92 -4.70 -12.23
N VAL A 280 -3.21 -5.99 -12.17
CA VAL A 280 -4.54 -6.54 -12.38
C VAL A 280 -4.91 -7.57 -11.31
N THR A 281 -6.22 -7.75 -11.13
CA THR A 281 -6.79 -8.87 -10.39
C THR A 281 -7.84 -9.57 -11.26
N GLY A 282 -8.15 -10.82 -10.96
CA GLY A 282 -9.18 -11.55 -11.69
C GLY A 282 -9.44 -12.94 -11.12
N PRO A 283 -10.55 -13.57 -11.50
CA PRO A 283 -10.86 -14.91 -11.07
C PRO A 283 -9.85 -15.90 -11.65
N SER A 284 -9.36 -16.80 -10.80
CA SER A 284 -8.49 -17.92 -11.18
C SER A 284 -9.32 -19.16 -11.53
N SER A 285 -8.78 -20.06 -12.36
CA SER A 285 -9.43 -21.31 -12.74
C SER A 285 -8.41 -22.36 -13.12
N LEU A 286 -8.72 -23.62 -12.82
CA LEU A 286 -7.96 -24.80 -13.27
C LEU A 286 -8.47 -25.34 -14.62
N ASP A 287 -9.60 -24.82 -15.13
CA ASP A 287 -10.16 -25.21 -16.43
C ASP A 287 -9.25 -24.67 -17.54
N LEU A 288 -8.67 -25.56 -18.34
CA LEU A 288 -7.69 -25.22 -19.38
C LEU A 288 -8.26 -24.32 -20.48
N ASP A 289 -9.57 -24.34 -20.69
CA ASP A 289 -10.28 -23.50 -21.66
C ASP A 289 -10.83 -22.20 -21.05
N PHE A 290 -10.39 -21.87 -19.84
CA PHE A 290 -10.84 -20.68 -19.11
C PHE A 290 -10.57 -19.39 -19.88
N ALA A 291 -11.62 -18.62 -20.16
CA ALA A 291 -11.52 -17.30 -20.75
C ALA A 291 -11.09 -16.28 -19.69
N ILE A 292 -9.88 -15.76 -19.82
CA ILE A 292 -9.29 -14.86 -18.84
C ILE A 292 -9.95 -13.49 -18.90
N SER A 293 -10.37 -13.01 -17.74
CA SER A 293 -10.84 -11.64 -17.54
C SER A 293 -10.09 -11.00 -16.39
N PHE A 294 -9.33 -9.95 -16.68
CA PHE A 294 -8.62 -9.18 -15.67
C PHE A 294 -9.27 -7.80 -15.47
N THR A 295 -9.31 -7.39 -14.21
CA THR A 295 -9.69 -6.04 -13.82
C THR A 295 -8.42 -5.29 -13.40
N GLU A 296 -8.16 -4.19 -14.06
CA GLU A 296 -7.11 -3.26 -13.67
C GLU A 296 -7.33 -2.76 -12.24
N ALA A 297 -6.27 -2.39 -11.57
CA ALA A 297 -6.30 -1.81 -10.24
C ALA A 297 -7.42 -0.79 -10.08
N GLY A 298 -8.30 -1.00 -9.09
CA GLY A 298 -9.48 -0.15 -8.84
C GLY A 298 -9.17 1.14 -8.10
N THR A 299 -10.23 1.88 -7.81
CA THR A 299 -10.24 3.18 -7.14
C THR A 299 -10.45 3.08 -5.63
N ASP A 300 -10.68 1.88 -5.10
CA ASP A 300 -10.97 1.59 -3.69
C ASP A 300 -9.92 2.19 -2.76
N ALA A 301 -10.36 2.93 -1.75
CA ALA A 301 -9.49 3.64 -0.82
C ALA A 301 -9.14 2.85 0.46
N LYS A 302 -9.77 1.70 0.71
CA LYS A 302 -9.36 0.78 1.79
C LYS A 302 -7.93 0.30 1.65
N ILE A 303 -7.38 0.29 0.42
CA ILE A 303 -6.01 -0.12 0.08
C ILE A 303 -5.05 1.07 0.09
N GLY A 304 -3.78 0.80 0.42
CA GLY A 304 -2.73 1.82 0.60
C GLY A 304 -2.57 2.74 -0.60
N ARG A 305 -2.44 2.21 -1.80
CA ARG A 305 -2.23 2.98 -3.03
C ARG A 305 -3.21 4.17 -3.16
N ASN A 306 -4.51 3.92 -3.08
CA ASN A 306 -5.50 4.99 -3.22
C ASN A 306 -5.64 5.84 -1.96
N ALA A 307 -5.59 5.24 -0.76
CA ALA A 307 -5.66 5.99 0.49
C ALA A 307 -4.51 7.00 0.62
N MET A 308 -3.31 6.61 0.23
CA MET A 308 -2.14 7.50 0.22
C MET A 308 -2.23 8.52 -0.91
N GLY A 309 -2.73 8.14 -2.09
CA GLY A 309 -2.98 9.06 -3.20
C GLY A 309 -4.00 10.16 -2.85
N LEU A 310 -5.00 9.86 -2.03
CA LEU A 310 -5.99 10.83 -1.54
C LEU A 310 -5.39 11.94 -0.64
N THR A 311 -4.13 11.82 -0.24
CA THR A 311 -3.37 12.95 0.36
C THR A 311 -2.86 13.94 -0.69
N GLN A 312 -3.34 13.84 -1.92
CA GLN A 312 -2.91 14.62 -3.08
C GLN A 312 -1.41 14.42 -3.35
N SER A 313 -1.03 13.17 -3.56
CA SER A 313 0.35 12.75 -3.83
C SER A 313 0.40 11.76 -4.99
N VAL A 314 1.47 11.81 -5.80
CA VAL A 314 1.79 10.73 -6.75
C VAL A 314 2.02 9.46 -5.94
N THR A 315 1.27 8.39 -6.23
CA THR A 315 1.37 7.16 -5.44
C THR A 315 1.36 5.95 -6.36
N PHE A 316 2.31 5.04 -6.15
CA PHE A 316 2.44 3.80 -6.90
C PHE A 316 2.37 2.58 -5.98
N LEU A 317 1.59 1.60 -6.42
CA LEU A 317 1.70 0.21 -6.02
C LEU A 317 2.69 -0.47 -6.96
N ILE A 318 3.66 -1.17 -6.39
CA ILE A 318 4.61 -2.03 -7.10
C ILE A 318 4.41 -3.45 -6.63
N GLU A 319 4.31 -4.39 -7.55
CA GLU A 319 4.05 -5.81 -7.28
C GLU A 319 5.07 -6.67 -8.03
N MET A 320 5.96 -7.33 -7.31
CA MET A 320 6.86 -8.31 -7.89
C MET A 320 6.18 -9.68 -8.00
N ARG A 321 6.67 -10.52 -8.91
CA ARG A 321 6.17 -11.88 -9.08
C ARG A 321 6.68 -12.76 -7.93
N GLY A 322 5.84 -13.04 -6.90
CA GLY A 322 6.41 -13.64 -5.70
C GLY A 322 5.54 -14.52 -4.84
N ILE A 323 4.38 -14.11 -4.38
CA ILE A 323 3.58 -14.87 -3.40
C ILE A 323 3.54 -16.36 -3.76
N PHE A 324 3.79 -17.24 -2.80
CA PHE A 324 3.94 -18.69 -2.83
C PHE A 324 5.38 -19.19 -3.13
N LEU A 325 6.24 -18.42 -3.79
CA LEU A 325 7.56 -18.90 -4.23
C LEU A 325 8.58 -19.04 -3.08
N ALA A 326 8.34 -18.42 -1.93
CA ALA A 326 9.29 -18.32 -0.83
C ALA A 326 10.65 -17.75 -1.28
N ASP A 327 11.71 -18.57 -1.32
CA ASP A 327 13.05 -18.21 -1.73
C ASP A 327 13.35 -18.47 -3.22
N GLN A 328 12.42 -19.05 -3.98
CA GLN A 328 12.63 -19.29 -5.41
C GLN A 328 12.66 -17.97 -6.19
N GLU A 329 13.61 -17.82 -7.12
CA GLU A 329 13.76 -16.64 -7.99
C GLU A 329 13.96 -15.32 -7.22
N PHE A 330 14.45 -15.39 -5.97
CA PHE A 330 14.46 -14.26 -5.05
C PHE A 330 15.34 -13.11 -5.53
N GLN A 331 16.50 -13.39 -6.18
CA GLN A 331 17.35 -12.37 -6.77
C GLN A 331 16.59 -11.57 -7.84
N ARG A 332 15.94 -12.25 -8.80
CA ARG A 332 15.21 -11.60 -9.89
C ARG A 332 14.02 -10.78 -9.39
N ARG A 333 13.29 -11.29 -8.41
CA ARG A 333 12.16 -10.60 -7.76
C ARG A 333 12.62 -9.32 -7.07
N THR A 334 13.68 -9.42 -6.28
CA THR A 334 14.30 -8.26 -5.58
C THR A 334 14.83 -7.24 -6.59
N ALA A 335 15.48 -7.70 -7.67
CA ALA A 335 15.98 -6.85 -8.74
C ALA A 335 14.83 -6.11 -9.47
N ALA A 336 13.72 -6.77 -9.74
CA ALA A 336 12.54 -6.12 -10.32
C ALA A 336 11.98 -5.01 -9.42
N GLY A 337 11.89 -5.27 -8.11
CA GLY A 337 11.47 -4.27 -7.13
C GLY A 337 12.43 -3.08 -7.05
N LEU A 338 13.74 -3.34 -7.01
CA LEU A 338 14.78 -2.31 -7.03
C LEU A 338 14.69 -1.44 -8.30
N THR A 339 14.48 -2.06 -9.47
CA THR A 339 14.36 -1.36 -10.75
C THR A 339 13.15 -0.42 -10.75
N MET A 340 11.97 -0.92 -10.38
CA MET A 340 10.74 -0.11 -10.36
C MET A 340 10.82 1.03 -9.33
N ALA A 341 11.28 0.78 -8.11
CA ALA A 341 11.43 1.80 -7.08
C ALA A 341 12.51 2.83 -7.47
N GLY A 342 13.65 2.36 -8.00
CA GLY A 342 14.72 3.21 -8.51
C GLY A 342 14.25 4.12 -9.65
N SER A 343 13.46 3.59 -10.58
CA SER A 343 12.85 4.35 -11.69
C SER A 343 11.98 5.50 -11.18
N ILE A 344 11.12 5.25 -10.19
CA ILE A 344 10.27 6.30 -9.61
C ILE A 344 11.12 7.39 -8.95
N ILE A 345 12.14 7.02 -8.19
CA ILE A 345 13.04 7.98 -7.52
C ILE A 345 13.83 8.79 -8.54
N GLN A 346 14.40 8.13 -9.56
CA GLN A 346 15.13 8.80 -10.64
C GLN A 346 14.21 9.75 -11.41
N THR A 347 13.02 9.30 -11.79
CA THR A 347 12.00 10.12 -12.46
C THR A 347 11.64 11.36 -11.64
N ALA A 348 11.47 11.20 -10.32
CA ALA A 348 11.17 12.31 -9.42
C ALA A 348 12.33 13.31 -9.33
N ALA A 349 13.57 12.83 -9.32
CA ALA A 349 14.76 13.67 -9.31
C ALA A 349 14.95 14.40 -10.64
N ASP A 350 14.83 13.72 -11.78
CA ASP A 350 15.01 14.30 -13.12
C ASP A 350 13.94 15.32 -13.46
N ASN A 351 12.75 15.18 -12.89
CA ASN A 351 11.60 16.05 -13.11
C ASN A 351 11.21 16.83 -11.83
N ALA A 352 12.15 17.11 -10.93
CA ALA A 352 11.84 17.59 -9.58
C ALA A 352 11.03 18.89 -9.57
N ASP A 353 11.31 19.86 -10.46
CA ASP A 353 10.52 21.08 -10.60
C ASP A 353 9.09 20.78 -11.00
N LYS A 354 8.91 19.99 -12.06
CA LYS A 354 7.59 19.60 -12.56
C LYS A 354 6.79 18.83 -11.52
N VAL A 355 7.42 17.90 -10.82
CA VAL A 355 6.76 17.09 -9.76
C VAL A 355 6.31 18.00 -8.62
N TYR A 356 7.20 18.85 -8.12
CA TYR A 356 6.90 19.77 -7.04
C TYR A 356 5.75 20.72 -7.42
N GLU A 357 5.87 21.41 -8.55
CA GLU A 357 4.88 22.37 -9.04
C GLU A 357 3.52 21.71 -9.31
N THR A 358 3.50 20.50 -9.91
CA THR A 358 2.25 19.78 -10.19
C THR A 358 1.57 19.33 -8.91
N VAL A 359 2.33 18.79 -7.95
CA VAL A 359 1.74 18.28 -6.70
C VAL A 359 1.27 19.44 -5.81
N GLU A 360 2.10 20.46 -5.59
CA GLU A 360 1.72 21.61 -4.76
C GLU A 360 0.62 22.45 -5.44
N GLY A 361 0.68 22.63 -6.76
CA GLY A 361 -0.40 23.25 -7.54
C GLY A 361 -1.70 22.45 -7.47
N GLY A 362 -1.64 21.13 -7.58
CA GLY A 362 -2.80 20.24 -7.43
C GLY A 362 -3.39 20.29 -6.02
N ARG A 363 -2.57 20.33 -4.97
CA ARG A 363 -2.97 20.54 -3.57
C ARG A 363 -3.70 21.88 -3.39
N ALA A 364 -3.11 22.96 -3.89
CA ALA A 364 -3.70 24.29 -3.82
C ALA A 364 -5.04 24.37 -4.56
N ALA A 365 -5.11 23.81 -5.76
CA ALA A 365 -6.35 23.71 -6.53
C ALA A 365 -7.42 22.88 -5.82
N PHE A 366 -7.04 21.73 -5.24
CA PHE A 366 -7.94 20.90 -4.46
C PHE A 366 -8.48 21.62 -3.21
N ILE A 367 -7.63 22.32 -2.46
CA ILE A 367 -8.04 23.07 -1.26
C ILE A 367 -9.03 24.20 -1.62
N SER A 368 -8.77 24.95 -2.68
CA SER A 368 -9.60 26.08 -3.10
C SER A 368 -10.81 25.68 -3.97
N GLY A 369 -10.79 24.49 -4.54
CA GLY A 369 -11.80 24.00 -5.47
C GLY A 369 -13.17 23.78 -4.83
N SER A 370 -14.20 23.81 -5.65
CA SER A 370 -15.60 23.55 -5.27
C SER A 370 -16.23 22.41 -6.10
N ASP A 371 -15.40 21.64 -6.80
CA ASP A 371 -15.87 20.52 -7.62
C ASP A 371 -16.63 19.50 -6.78
N ASP A 372 -17.61 18.85 -7.38
CA ASP A 372 -18.35 17.76 -6.76
C ASP A 372 -17.39 16.66 -6.28
N ILE A 373 -17.71 16.05 -5.16
CA ILE A 373 -17.02 14.88 -4.65
C ILE A 373 -17.54 13.62 -5.33
N ILE A 374 -16.65 12.67 -5.59
CA ILE A 374 -16.98 11.43 -6.30
C ILE A 374 -17.08 10.29 -5.29
N LEU A 375 -18.25 9.68 -5.19
CA LEU A 375 -18.58 8.64 -4.22
C LEU A 375 -18.42 7.25 -4.81
N THR A 376 -18.84 7.06 -6.06
CA THR A 376 -18.66 5.80 -6.79
C THR A 376 -18.23 6.08 -8.22
N ASP A 377 -17.64 5.08 -8.85
CA ASP A 377 -17.19 5.15 -10.23
C ASP A 377 -17.53 3.87 -11.00
N SER A 378 -17.17 3.86 -12.27
CA SER A 378 -17.38 2.76 -13.18
C SER A 378 -16.18 2.58 -14.11
N THR A 379 -16.06 1.37 -14.63
CA THR A 379 -14.97 0.92 -15.50
C THR A 379 -15.36 0.93 -16.96
N THR A 380 -14.36 0.75 -17.83
CA THR A 380 -14.56 0.43 -19.25
C THR A 380 -14.05 -0.97 -19.53
N THR A 381 -14.44 -1.56 -20.67
CA THR A 381 -14.00 -2.90 -21.05
C THR A 381 -13.39 -2.88 -22.44
N GLU A 382 -12.26 -3.52 -22.62
CA GLU A 382 -11.58 -3.73 -23.89
C GLU A 382 -10.99 -5.14 -23.98
N ASN A 383 -10.55 -5.55 -25.16
CA ASN A 383 -9.74 -6.74 -25.35
C ASN A 383 -8.29 -6.32 -25.58
N ARG A 384 -7.36 -6.99 -24.91
CA ARG A 384 -5.92 -6.77 -25.11
C ARG A 384 -5.15 -8.07 -24.96
N GLU A 385 -3.93 -8.07 -25.47
CA GLU A 385 -2.96 -9.12 -25.16
C GLU A 385 -2.35 -8.87 -23.79
N PHE A 386 -2.01 -9.96 -23.08
CA PHE A 386 -1.38 -9.93 -21.75
C PHE A 386 -0.26 -10.95 -21.67
N THR A 387 0.86 -10.57 -21.09
CA THR A 387 2.05 -11.42 -20.96
C THR A 387 1.84 -12.52 -19.94
N MET A 388 1.82 -13.76 -20.41
CA MET A 388 1.59 -14.95 -19.59
C MET A 388 2.70 -15.98 -19.80
N VAL A 389 2.80 -16.96 -18.92
CA VAL A 389 3.60 -18.18 -19.10
C VAL A 389 2.69 -19.39 -19.13
N ASP A 390 2.80 -20.22 -20.16
CA ASP A 390 2.14 -21.52 -20.22
C ASP A 390 2.82 -22.45 -19.22
N HIS A 391 2.11 -22.81 -18.14
CA HIS A 391 2.71 -23.61 -17.06
C HIS A 391 3.07 -25.05 -17.46
N THR A 392 2.63 -25.50 -18.65
CA THR A 392 2.92 -26.85 -19.18
C THR A 392 4.14 -26.87 -20.08
N THR A 393 4.32 -25.83 -20.92
CA THR A 393 5.43 -25.75 -21.89
C THR A 393 6.56 -24.85 -21.40
N GLY A 394 6.30 -23.95 -20.46
CA GLY A 394 7.22 -22.92 -19.99
C GLY A 394 7.38 -21.75 -20.98
N GLU A 395 6.60 -21.70 -22.06
CA GLU A 395 6.70 -20.62 -23.04
C GLU A 395 6.06 -19.32 -22.52
N ILE A 396 6.76 -18.19 -22.69
CA ILE A 396 6.17 -16.87 -22.53
C ILE A 396 5.33 -16.56 -23.76
N VAL A 397 4.07 -16.25 -23.55
CA VAL A 397 3.09 -16.05 -24.62
C VAL A 397 2.26 -14.79 -24.37
N GLN A 398 1.77 -14.19 -25.47
CA GLN A 398 0.75 -13.14 -25.42
C GLN A 398 -0.63 -13.81 -25.51
N VAL A 399 -1.45 -13.61 -24.50
CA VAL A 399 -2.76 -14.24 -24.38
C VAL A 399 -3.85 -13.18 -24.48
N PRO A 400 -4.82 -13.34 -25.39
CA PRO A 400 -5.94 -12.41 -25.47
C PRO A 400 -6.82 -12.52 -24.23
N ILE A 401 -7.08 -11.40 -23.57
CA ILE A 401 -7.89 -11.30 -22.38
C ILE A 401 -8.99 -10.25 -22.52
N LYS A 402 -10.05 -10.42 -21.76
CA LYS A 402 -10.99 -9.34 -21.47
C LYS A 402 -10.38 -8.46 -20.39
N PHE A 403 -10.10 -7.20 -20.70
CA PHE A 403 -9.52 -6.24 -19.78
C PHE A 403 -10.56 -5.23 -19.34
N ILE A 404 -10.79 -5.12 -18.03
CA ILE A 404 -11.69 -4.15 -17.41
C ILE A 404 -10.82 -3.02 -16.88
N SER A 405 -10.85 -1.88 -17.58
CA SER A 405 -9.94 -0.75 -17.33
C SER A 405 -10.52 0.27 -16.34
N ASN A 406 -9.66 0.75 -15.45
CA ASN A 406 -9.87 1.88 -14.56
C ASN A 406 -9.03 3.11 -14.97
N THR A 407 -8.44 3.12 -16.18
CA THR A 407 -7.62 4.21 -16.69
C THR A 407 -8.21 4.81 -17.98
N PRO A 408 -8.97 5.91 -17.88
CA PRO A 408 -9.51 6.48 -16.64
C PRO A 408 -10.79 5.77 -16.16
N ALA A 409 -10.99 5.71 -14.85
CA ALA A 409 -12.31 5.43 -14.29
C ALA A 409 -13.28 6.59 -14.61
N ARG A 410 -14.59 6.34 -14.52
CA ARG A 410 -15.64 7.34 -14.78
C ARG A 410 -16.49 7.54 -13.54
N ALA A 411 -16.67 8.81 -13.14
CA ALA A 411 -17.59 9.15 -12.05
C ALA A 411 -19.00 8.61 -12.31
N ASN A 412 -19.62 8.03 -11.28
CA ASN A 412 -20.99 7.50 -11.35
C ASN A 412 -21.91 8.25 -10.37
N LEU A 413 -21.69 8.12 -9.05
CA LEU A 413 -22.39 8.90 -8.04
C LEU A 413 -21.51 10.04 -7.56
N THR A 414 -22.02 11.27 -7.65
CA THR A 414 -21.36 12.49 -7.17
C THR A 414 -22.26 13.25 -6.22
N ARG A 415 -21.66 14.11 -5.40
CA ARG A 415 -22.36 15.08 -4.55
C ARG A 415 -21.62 16.40 -4.55
N SER A 416 -22.37 17.50 -4.30
CA SER A 416 -21.75 18.79 -4.03
C SER A 416 -20.77 18.69 -2.86
N ARG A 417 -19.61 19.31 -2.99
CA ARG A 417 -18.61 19.36 -1.92
C ARG A 417 -19.15 20.20 -0.75
N PRO A 418 -19.27 19.65 0.47
CA PRO A 418 -19.66 20.46 1.62
C PRO A 418 -18.49 21.38 2.04
N GLU A 419 -18.78 22.48 2.73
CA GLU A 419 -17.76 23.31 3.35
C GLU A 419 -17.06 22.61 4.53
N ALA A 420 -17.85 21.82 5.27
CA ALA A 420 -17.34 21.02 6.38
C ALA A 420 -18.28 19.85 6.71
N TYR A 421 -17.75 18.86 7.41
CA TYR A 421 -18.52 17.87 8.13
C TYR A 421 -18.57 18.23 9.61
N LEU A 422 -19.74 18.00 10.23
CA LEU A 422 -19.95 18.11 11.67
C LEU A 422 -20.14 16.72 12.25
N ILE A 423 -19.32 16.39 13.23
CA ILE A 423 -19.30 15.09 13.91
C ILE A 423 -19.73 15.31 15.37
N PRO A 424 -20.88 14.76 15.83
CA PRO A 424 -21.30 14.89 17.22
C PRO A 424 -20.27 14.30 18.18
N VAL A 425 -20.17 14.84 19.38
CA VAL A 425 -19.22 14.42 20.43
C VAL A 425 -19.25 12.91 20.73
N ALA A 426 -20.40 12.27 20.57
CA ALA A 426 -20.54 10.83 20.73
C ALA A 426 -19.69 10.00 19.75
N TRP A 427 -19.29 10.59 18.64
CA TRP A 427 -18.48 9.97 17.59
C TRP A 427 -17.02 10.42 17.61
N ALA A 428 -16.46 10.71 18.79
CA ALA A 428 -15.08 11.20 18.94
C ALA A 428 -14.03 10.25 18.35
N ASP A 429 -14.29 8.93 18.30
CA ASP A 429 -13.37 7.97 17.66
C ASP A 429 -13.25 8.21 16.14
N LEU A 430 -14.32 8.65 15.47
CA LEU A 430 -14.24 9.00 14.04
C LEU A 430 -13.35 10.23 13.83
N ALA A 431 -13.49 11.23 14.69
CA ALA A 431 -12.65 12.42 14.66
C ALA A 431 -11.17 12.06 14.88
N ALA A 432 -10.87 11.16 15.83
CA ALA A 432 -9.51 10.68 16.11
C ALA A 432 -8.92 9.94 14.88
N ARG A 433 -9.69 9.08 14.21
CA ARG A 433 -9.24 8.40 12.98
C ARG A 433 -8.88 9.37 11.87
N LEU A 434 -9.64 10.46 11.72
CA LEU A 434 -9.34 11.49 10.74
C LEU A 434 -8.07 12.28 11.09
N VAL A 435 -7.83 12.54 12.39
CA VAL A 435 -6.56 13.14 12.86
C VAL A 435 -5.38 12.23 12.53
N ASP A 436 -5.47 10.94 12.83
CA ASP A 436 -4.44 9.94 12.48
C ASP A 436 -4.19 9.87 10.96
N ALA A 437 -5.23 10.17 10.16
CA ALA A 437 -5.12 10.28 8.70
C ALA A 437 -4.52 11.62 8.23
N GLY A 438 -4.12 12.49 9.15
CA GLY A 438 -3.49 13.79 8.86
C GLY A 438 -4.49 14.88 8.48
N LEU A 439 -5.76 14.76 8.86
CA LEU A 439 -6.72 15.85 8.72
C LEU A 439 -6.66 16.79 9.94
N GLU A 440 -6.89 18.06 9.68
CA GLU A 440 -7.17 19.04 10.72
C GLU A 440 -8.63 18.90 11.15
N VAL A 441 -8.84 18.62 12.43
CA VAL A 441 -10.15 18.46 13.05
C VAL A 441 -10.29 19.45 14.18
N GLU A 442 -11.22 20.39 14.04
CA GLU A 442 -11.54 21.39 15.06
C GLU A 442 -12.47 20.78 16.11
N THR A 443 -12.11 20.87 17.39
CA THR A 443 -13.03 20.61 18.49
C THR A 443 -13.79 21.88 18.84
N LEU A 444 -15.11 21.86 18.76
CA LEU A 444 -15.96 23.01 19.05
C LEU A 444 -15.87 23.39 20.54
N SER A 445 -15.38 24.59 20.81
CA SER A 445 -15.27 25.11 22.20
C SER A 445 -16.62 25.54 22.78
N GLU A 446 -17.58 25.87 21.91
CA GLU A 446 -18.94 26.30 22.25
C GLU A 446 -19.96 25.49 21.43
N PRO A 447 -21.25 25.46 21.85
CA PRO A 447 -22.29 24.85 21.03
C PRO A 447 -22.37 25.48 19.65
N TRP A 448 -22.47 24.65 18.61
CA TRP A 448 -22.69 25.09 17.24
C TRP A 448 -24.19 24.99 16.90
N SER A 449 -24.73 25.99 16.22
CA SER A 449 -26.11 25.96 15.71
C SER A 449 -26.17 26.52 14.28
N GLY A 450 -26.95 25.89 13.43
CA GLY A 450 -27.16 26.33 12.05
C GLY A 450 -27.89 25.29 11.19
N THR A 451 -28.12 25.66 9.93
CA THR A 451 -28.69 24.75 8.94
C THR A 451 -27.64 23.80 8.40
N VAL A 452 -28.00 22.54 8.29
CA VAL A 452 -27.17 21.47 7.74
C VAL A 452 -27.95 20.64 6.73
N GLU A 453 -27.22 20.01 5.81
CA GLU A 453 -27.74 18.89 5.04
C GLU A 453 -27.57 17.60 5.85
N ALA A 454 -28.68 16.94 6.14
CA ALA A 454 -28.75 15.66 6.81
C ALA A 454 -29.07 14.56 5.81
N LEU A 455 -28.46 13.38 5.99
CA LEU A 455 -28.68 12.20 5.15
C LEU A 455 -29.57 11.20 5.89
N ARG A 456 -30.62 10.72 5.23
CA ARG A 456 -31.49 9.65 5.72
C ARG A 456 -31.19 8.37 4.96
N ILE A 457 -31.06 7.25 5.66
CA ILE A 457 -30.83 5.93 5.07
C ILE A 457 -32.14 5.40 4.45
N GLU A 458 -32.18 5.29 3.13
CA GLU A 458 -33.34 4.79 2.38
C GLU A 458 -33.30 3.28 2.19
N SER A 459 -32.10 2.71 2.05
CA SER A 459 -31.87 1.27 2.01
C SER A 459 -30.58 0.91 2.72
N SER A 460 -30.53 -0.27 3.31
CA SER A 460 -29.34 -0.87 3.88
C SER A 460 -29.31 -2.35 3.53
N GLN A 461 -28.21 -2.80 2.88
CA GLN A 461 -28.01 -4.18 2.48
C GLN A 461 -26.67 -4.65 3.01
N PHE A 462 -26.66 -5.80 3.68
CA PHE A 462 -25.44 -6.43 4.21
C PHE A 462 -24.96 -7.53 3.27
N GLU A 463 -23.63 -7.62 3.12
CA GLU A 463 -23.02 -8.77 2.45
C GLU A 463 -23.27 -10.06 3.24
N SER A 464 -23.18 -11.20 2.57
CA SER A 464 -23.39 -12.53 3.21
C SER A 464 -22.13 -13.08 3.87
N SER A 465 -21.00 -12.43 3.71
CA SER A 465 -19.69 -12.88 4.19
C SER A 465 -19.01 -11.84 5.08
N TYR A 466 -18.20 -12.36 6.00
CA TYR A 466 -17.33 -11.55 6.83
C TYR A 466 -16.13 -11.04 6.02
N TYR A 467 -15.76 -9.78 6.23
CA TYR A 467 -14.62 -9.13 5.58
C TYR A 467 -13.91 -8.17 6.54
N GLU A 468 -12.66 -8.47 6.88
CA GLU A 468 -11.75 -7.59 7.61
C GLU A 468 -12.38 -6.91 8.85
N GLY A 469 -12.98 -7.70 9.71
CA GLY A 469 -13.56 -7.26 10.98
C GLY A 469 -15.03 -6.88 10.92
N ALA A 470 -15.69 -6.91 9.76
CA ALA A 470 -17.09 -6.53 9.60
C ALA A 470 -17.83 -7.36 8.56
N VAL A 471 -19.15 -7.39 8.63
CA VAL A 471 -20.03 -7.69 7.50
C VAL A 471 -20.31 -6.37 6.81
N ARG A 472 -19.90 -6.20 5.56
CA ARG A 472 -19.99 -4.91 4.87
C ARG A 472 -21.44 -4.53 4.59
N ALA A 473 -21.72 -3.22 4.66
CA ALA A 473 -23.01 -2.65 4.34
C ALA A 473 -22.92 -1.76 3.09
N THR A 474 -23.95 -1.84 2.25
CA THR A 474 -24.19 -0.89 1.15
C THR A 474 -25.49 -0.18 1.41
N VAL A 475 -25.48 1.15 1.32
CA VAL A 475 -26.65 1.98 1.60
C VAL A 475 -26.96 2.91 0.44
N THR A 476 -28.20 3.39 0.42
CA THR A 476 -28.60 4.57 -0.37
C THR A 476 -29.22 5.60 0.57
N THR A 477 -29.07 6.88 0.25
CA THR A 477 -29.57 7.95 1.11
C THR A 477 -30.43 8.95 0.33
N SER A 478 -31.25 9.69 1.08
CA SER A 478 -31.85 10.94 0.66
C SER A 478 -31.35 12.10 1.51
N THR A 479 -31.36 13.29 0.96
CA THR A 479 -30.90 14.52 1.61
C THR A 479 -32.07 15.36 2.08
N SER A 480 -31.90 16.04 3.20
CA SER A 480 -32.84 17.08 3.67
C SER A 480 -32.09 18.16 4.44
N GLU A 481 -32.54 19.40 4.32
CA GLU A 481 -32.05 20.50 5.16
C GLU A 481 -32.77 20.51 6.51
N ARG A 482 -32.02 20.78 7.57
CA ARG A 482 -32.62 21.01 8.89
C ARG A 482 -31.76 21.88 9.77
N GLU A 483 -32.37 22.50 10.78
CA GLU A 483 -31.66 23.16 11.87
C GLU A 483 -31.05 22.10 12.81
N LEU A 484 -29.79 22.29 13.14
CA LEU A 484 -29.03 21.43 14.03
C LEU A 484 -28.36 22.26 15.12
N THR A 485 -28.39 21.75 16.35
CA THR A 485 -27.55 22.24 17.45
C THR A 485 -26.69 21.11 17.99
N LEU A 486 -25.38 21.30 17.97
CA LEU A 486 -24.40 20.38 18.54
C LEU A 486 -23.80 20.97 19.81
N PRO A 487 -23.56 20.17 20.86
CA PRO A 487 -22.91 20.65 22.08
C PRO A 487 -21.43 20.96 21.82
N ALA A 488 -20.83 21.78 22.69
CA ALA A 488 -19.39 21.92 22.81
C ALA A 488 -18.73 20.53 22.98
N GLY A 489 -17.53 20.37 22.43
CA GLY A 489 -16.85 19.08 22.36
C GLY A 489 -17.18 18.27 21.10
N SER A 490 -18.16 18.67 20.29
CA SER A 490 -18.37 18.12 18.94
C SER A 490 -17.26 18.60 18.01
N PHE A 491 -17.19 18.02 16.80
CA PHE A 491 -16.06 18.24 15.90
C PHE A 491 -16.51 18.84 14.57
N ARG A 492 -15.64 19.65 13.98
CA ARG A 492 -15.79 20.21 12.64
C ARG A 492 -14.59 19.84 11.79
N VAL A 493 -14.82 19.25 10.62
CA VAL A 493 -13.81 18.88 9.64
C VAL A 493 -13.99 19.74 8.40
N SER A 494 -13.16 20.76 8.22
CA SER A 494 -13.20 21.58 7.00
C SER A 494 -12.78 20.75 5.78
N THR A 495 -13.46 20.94 4.65
CA THR A 495 -13.03 20.33 3.39
C THR A 495 -11.95 21.16 2.67
N ARG A 496 -11.63 22.34 3.18
CA ARG A 496 -10.58 23.25 2.66
C ARG A 496 -9.19 22.86 3.16
N GLN A 497 -8.84 21.57 3.03
CA GLN A 497 -7.53 21.04 3.41
C GLN A 497 -7.13 19.90 2.45
N LYS A 498 -5.83 19.65 2.28
CA LYS A 498 -5.30 18.72 1.27
C LYS A 498 -5.78 17.28 1.45
N ASN A 499 -5.98 16.84 2.69
CA ASN A 499 -6.38 15.47 3.02
C ASN A 499 -7.92 15.27 3.05
N ALA A 500 -8.70 16.30 2.70
CA ALA A 500 -10.17 16.24 2.78
C ALA A 500 -10.79 15.11 1.93
N ALA A 501 -10.10 14.66 0.88
CA ALA A 501 -10.55 13.52 0.08
C ALA A 501 -10.67 12.22 0.89
N LEU A 502 -9.88 12.04 1.95
CA LEU A 502 -10.04 10.91 2.89
C LEU A 502 -11.34 11.03 3.70
N ALA A 503 -11.74 12.26 4.08
CA ALA A 503 -13.02 12.49 4.73
C ALA A 503 -14.21 12.22 3.77
N PHE A 504 -14.09 12.55 2.49
CA PHE A 504 -15.12 12.23 1.48
C PHE A 504 -15.37 10.72 1.40
N VAL A 505 -14.31 9.92 1.38
CA VAL A 505 -14.44 8.46 1.38
C VAL A 505 -14.99 7.94 2.71
N ALA A 506 -14.45 8.41 3.83
CA ALA A 506 -14.78 7.87 5.15
C ALA A 506 -16.19 8.25 5.63
N LEU A 507 -16.63 9.50 5.37
CA LEU A 507 -17.83 10.09 5.95
C LEU A 507 -19.05 10.10 5.02
N GLU A 508 -18.89 9.85 3.72
CA GLU A 508 -20.04 9.74 2.82
C GLU A 508 -20.53 8.28 2.79
N PRO A 509 -21.75 8.01 3.29
CA PRO A 509 -22.18 6.65 3.63
C PRO A 509 -22.29 5.71 2.42
N GLU A 510 -22.52 6.21 1.21
CA GLU A 510 -22.61 5.37 0.01
C GLU A 510 -21.25 5.03 -0.61
N ASN A 511 -20.16 5.62 -0.12
CA ASN A 511 -18.83 5.19 -0.59
C ASN A 511 -18.55 3.76 -0.15
N ILE A 512 -18.04 2.95 -1.07
CA ILE A 512 -17.78 1.53 -0.85
C ILE A 512 -16.80 1.28 0.33
N ASP A 513 -15.97 2.24 0.68
CA ASP A 513 -14.98 2.16 1.75
C ASP A 513 -15.30 3.11 2.93
N SER A 514 -16.56 3.56 3.04
CA SER A 514 -17.01 4.44 4.12
C SER A 514 -17.01 3.77 5.50
N TYR A 515 -17.10 4.56 6.55
CA TYR A 515 -17.34 4.06 7.91
C TYR A 515 -18.66 3.31 8.04
N VAL A 516 -19.67 3.61 7.21
CA VAL A 516 -20.91 2.82 7.13
C VAL A 516 -20.64 1.46 6.50
N SER A 517 -19.92 1.43 5.40
CA SER A 517 -19.60 0.17 4.72
C SER A 517 -18.92 -0.85 5.64
N PHE A 518 -18.05 -0.40 6.53
CA PHE A 518 -17.35 -1.26 7.50
C PHE A 518 -18.03 -1.36 8.87
N ASN A 519 -19.29 -0.90 9.01
CA ASN A 519 -20.03 -0.88 10.28
C ASN A 519 -19.27 -0.18 11.44
N VAL A 520 -18.37 0.74 11.15
CA VAL A 520 -17.81 1.66 12.14
C VAL A 520 -18.89 2.63 12.60
N VAL A 521 -19.78 3.04 11.66
CA VAL A 521 -21.05 3.71 11.94
C VAL A 521 -22.17 2.77 11.52
N PRO A 522 -22.78 2.02 12.45
CA PRO A 522 -23.90 1.14 12.16
C PRO A 522 -25.15 1.96 11.82
N VAL A 523 -25.86 1.57 10.77
CA VAL A 523 -27.10 2.22 10.32
C VAL A 523 -28.10 1.19 9.80
N GLU A 524 -29.39 1.50 9.98
CA GLU A 524 -30.51 0.74 9.44
C GLU A 524 -31.37 1.64 8.52
N ARG A 525 -32.21 1.02 7.71
CA ARG A 525 -33.17 1.76 6.89
C ARG A 525 -34.07 2.63 7.76
N GLY A 526 -34.14 3.92 7.43
CA GLY A 526 -34.95 4.91 8.12
C GLY A 526 -34.18 5.74 9.14
N ASP A 527 -32.93 5.36 9.47
CA ASP A 527 -32.08 6.16 10.34
C ASP A 527 -31.65 7.47 9.67
N GLU A 528 -31.47 8.50 10.50
CA GLU A 528 -30.70 9.67 10.12
C GLU A 528 -29.21 9.35 10.33
N TYR A 529 -28.40 9.55 9.31
CA TYR A 529 -26.95 9.39 9.41
C TYR A 529 -26.36 10.43 10.37
N PRO A 530 -25.53 10.03 11.35
CA PRO A 530 -25.15 10.91 12.45
C PRO A 530 -24.06 11.93 12.13
N ILE A 531 -23.60 12.01 10.88
CA ILE A 531 -22.63 13.01 10.43
C ILE A 531 -23.33 13.98 9.48
N PHE A 532 -23.16 15.26 9.73
CA PHE A 532 -23.88 16.31 9.02
C PHE A 532 -22.97 17.09 8.08
N ARG A 533 -23.52 17.54 6.96
CA ARG A 533 -22.82 18.30 5.93
C ARG A 533 -23.20 19.78 6.04
N VAL A 534 -22.21 20.67 6.20
CA VAL A 534 -22.41 22.11 6.10
C VAL A 534 -22.28 22.47 4.63
N VAL A 535 -23.36 22.87 3.99
CA VAL A 535 -23.38 23.32 2.60
C VAL A 535 -23.43 24.86 2.57
N SER A 536 -22.87 25.46 1.51
CA SER A 536 -22.81 26.93 1.33
C SER A 536 -24.16 27.52 0.92
#